data_83d3e14507434f85d94370e967532eae
#
_entry.id   83d3e14507434f85d94370e967532eae
#
_cell.length_a   1.000
_cell.length_b   1.000
_cell.length_c   1.000
_cell.angle_alpha   90.00
_cell.angle_beta   90.00
_cell.angle_gamma   90.00
#
_symmetry.space_group_name_H-M   'P 1'
#
loop_
_entity.id
_entity.type
_entity.pdbx_description
1 polymer ?
#
loop_
_entity_poly.entity_id
_entity_poly.type
_entity_poly.pdbx_seq_one_letter_code
_entity_poly.pdbx_strand_id
1 'polypeptide(L)'
;MEAFMPKLFLPPVSTGRRAALWGLFFFACAQVVLSLYLNERRPELRDPAFGLRLRTLQKRLRENPTAPLVILLGSSRVLNGLAPAHMTVTLDQERVAPLIFNFAFTGAGSVRELMTFRRLRAAGIRPDWLFLETWPVLWPEEGAFAERRLIVEEELHWTDLTVLSRYLPGKCDFFANALKGNLVPLLCYRSRMLHASARFLLSRELEQRLAQEEEDWACPDGTGWLPYRKIPADLAAQRREVEKGLLVAAPLLNPLRISPDSDRALRELLDQCRADGIKTALFLMPEHSACRSWYTPQTRAVVGSYLRQLSQDYQVPVFDTRDWVSDAYFADFCHLTPQGVGPFSERFGRDVLRPWVQGKPLAPEVLFHAHP
;
A
#
# COMPACT_ATOMS: atom_id res chain seq x y z
N MET A 1 -43.95 -18.14 -53.56
CA MET A 1 -43.00 -17.02 -53.48
C MET A 1 -41.92 -17.40 -52.46
N GLU A 2 -40.96 -18.22 -52.93
CA GLU A 2 -39.84 -18.65 -52.08
C GLU A 2 -38.77 -17.55 -52.03
N ALA A 3 -38.44 -17.14 -50.81
CA ALA A 3 -37.44 -16.12 -50.58
C ALA A 3 -36.03 -16.72 -50.76
N PHE A 4 -35.33 -16.26 -51.78
CA PHE A 4 -33.94 -16.57 -52.10
C PHE A 4 -33.04 -15.91 -51.03
N MET A 5 -32.60 -16.66 -50.01
CA MET A 5 -31.53 -16.17 -49.13
C MET A 5 -30.17 -16.37 -49.81
N PRO A 6 -29.39 -15.30 -50.02
CA PRO A 6 -28.04 -15.42 -50.55
C PRO A 6 -27.15 -16.12 -49.49
N LYS A 7 -26.63 -17.30 -49.83
CA LYS A 7 -25.55 -17.95 -49.08
C LYS A 7 -24.29 -17.07 -49.19
N LEU A 8 -23.88 -16.42 -48.10
CA LEU A 8 -22.58 -15.77 -48.00
C LEU A 8 -21.49 -16.84 -48.13
N PHE A 9 -20.96 -17.02 -49.34
CA PHE A 9 -19.74 -17.81 -49.55
C PHE A 9 -18.55 -16.98 -49.09
N LEU A 10 -18.09 -17.23 -47.85
CA LEU A 10 -16.79 -16.76 -47.43
C LEU A 10 -15.72 -17.54 -48.23
N PRO A 11 -14.76 -16.87 -48.89
CA PRO A 11 -13.73 -17.54 -49.66
C PRO A 11 -12.89 -18.44 -48.70
N PRO A 12 -12.41 -19.63 -49.19
CA PRO A 12 -11.62 -20.52 -48.38
C PRO A 12 -10.33 -19.81 -47.91
N VAL A 13 -10.14 -19.74 -46.59
CA VAL A 13 -8.95 -19.11 -45.97
C VAL A 13 -7.72 -19.88 -46.47
N SER A 14 -6.75 -19.17 -47.09
CA SER A 14 -5.51 -19.77 -47.57
C SER A 14 -4.71 -20.42 -46.44
N THR A 15 -3.95 -21.47 -46.73
CA THR A 15 -3.18 -22.24 -45.74
C THR A 15 -2.25 -21.30 -44.91
N GLY A 16 -1.64 -20.29 -45.55
CA GLY A 16 -0.82 -19.29 -44.86
C GLY A 16 -1.60 -18.42 -43.87
N ARG A 17 -2.84 -18.01 -44.22
CA ARG A 17 -3.71 -17.27 -43.29
C ARG A 17 -4.15 -18.13 -42.10
N ARG A 18 -4.42 -19.43 -42.33
CA ARG A 18 -4.75 -20.35 -41.23
C ARG A 18 -3.55 -20.52 -40.29
N ALA A 19 -2.33 -20.71 -40.83
CA ALA A 19 -1.13 -20.80 -40.02
C ALA A 19 -0.89 -19.53 -39.20
N ALA A 20 -1.06 -18.34 -39.78
CA ALA A 20 -0.95 -17.06 -39.08
C ALA A 20 -2.01 -16.93 -37.96
N LEU A 21 -3.27 -17.30 -38.22
CA LEU A 21 -4.32 -17.28 -37.19
C LEU A 21 -4.04 -18.23 -36.03
N TRP A 22 -3.55 -19.44 -36.31
CA TRP A 22 -3.14 -20.37 -35.27
C TRP A 22 -1.95 -19.84 -34.48
N GLY A 23 -0.95 -19.23 -35.14
CA GLY A 23 0.18 -18.59 -34.47
C GLY A 23 -0.25 -17.49 -33.53
N LEU A 24 -1.16 -16.59 -33.95
CA LEU A 24 -1.75 -15.56 -33.11
C LEU A 24 -2.55 -16.14 -31.96
N PHE A 25 -3.35 -17.18 -32.20
CA PHE A 25 -4.11 -17.85 -31.16
C PHE A 25 -3.22 -18.46 -30.07
N PHE A 26 -2.19 -19.22 -30.47
CA PHE A 26 -1.26 -19.80 -29.50
C PHE A 26 -0.45 -18.74 -28.75
N PHE A 27 -0.06 -17.67 -29.45
CA PHE A 27 0.60 -16.54 -28.79
C PHE A 27 -0.32 -15.88 -27.75
N ALA A 28 -1.58 -15.62 -28.08
CA ALA A 28 -2.55 -15.06 -27.13
C ALA A 28 -2.79 -16.01 -25.94
N CYS A 29 -2.95 -17.31 -26.18
CA CYS A 29 -3.06 -18.30 -25.10
C CYS A 29 -1.84 -18.29 -24.19
N ALA A 30 -0.64 -18.24 -24.75
CA ALA A 30 0.60 -18.17 -23.98
C ALA A 30 0.67 -16.91 -23.11
N GLN A 31 0.24 -15.74 -23.63
CA GLN A 31 0.17 -14.50 -22.84
C GLN A 31 -0.80 -14.62 -21.66
N VAL A 32 -1.98 -15.21 -21.86
CA VAL A 32 -2.96 -15.43 -20.79
C VAL A 32 -2.41 -16.36 -19.73
N VAL A 33 -1.85 -17.50 -20.12
CA VAL A 33 -1.22 -18.45 -19.18
C VAL A 33 -0.09 -17.79 -18.40
N LEU A 34 0.76 -17.02 -19.08
CA LEU A 34 1.86 -16.28 -18.43
C LEU A 34 1.31 -15.23 -17.47
N SER A 35 0.27 -14.48 -17.84
CA SER A 35 -0.36 -13.49 -16.95
C SER A 35 -0.90 -14.14 -15.68
N LEU A 36 -1.59 -15.27 -15.78
CA LEU A 36 -2.09 -16.03 -14.63
C LEU A 36 -0.94 -16.56 -13.76
N TYR A 37 0.09 -17.13 -14.40
CA TYR A 37 1.28 -17.61 -13.68
C TYR A 37 1.97 -16.51 -12.89
N LEU A 38 2.17 -15.34 -13.48
CA LEU A 38 2.79 -14.19 -12.81
C LEU A 38 1.92 -13.70 -11.64
N ASN A 39 0.61 -13.66 -11.80
CA ASN A 39 -0.29 -13.19 -10.73
C ASN A 39 -0.32 -14.14 -9.53
N GLU A 40 -0.39 -15.45 -9.77
CA GLU A 40 -0.65 -16.42 -8.72
C GLU A 40 0.61 -17.07 -8.13
N ARG A 41 1.63 -17.27 -8.97
CA ARG A 41 2.83 -18.01 -8.59
C ARG A 41 4.08 -17.16 -8.43
N ARG A 42 4.18 -16.08 -9.17
CA ARG A 42 5.38 -15.23 -9.21
C ARG A 42 5.01 -13.73 -9.22
N PRO A 43 4.18 -13.26 -8.24
CA PRO A 43 3.74 -11.87 -8.20
C PRO A 43 4.90 -10.86 -8.11
N GLU A 44 6.05 -11.27 -7.57
CA GLU A 44 7.27 -10.45 -7.50
C GLU A 44 7.89 -10.12 -8.86
N LEU A 45 7.62 -10.93 -9.87
CA LEU A 45 8.10 -10.63 -11.24
C LEU A 45 7.23 -9.57 -11.92
N ARG A 46 5.98 -9.41 -11.45
CA ARG A 46 5.06 -8.37 -11.92
C ARG A 46 5.23 -7.09 -11.12
N ASP A 47 5.08 -7.18 -9.81
CA ASP A 47 5.13 -6.08 -8.82
C ASP A 47 6.07 -6.50 -7.69
N PRO A 48 7.38 -6.16 -7.78
CA PRO A 48 8.37 -6.55 -6.77
C PRO A 48 8.01 -6.03 -5.38
N ALA A 49 7.49 -4.80 -5.29
CA ALA A 49 7.13 -4.18 -4.03
C ALA A 49 6.05 -4.95 -3.28
N PHE A 50 5.02 -5.39 -3.97
CA PHE A 50 3.96 -6.20 -3.39
C PHE A 50 4.37 -7.67 -3.25
N GLY A 51 4.90 -8.25 -4.31
CA GLY A 51 5.14 -9.70 -4.42
C GLY A 51 6.20 -10.22 -3.47
N LEU A 52 7.33 -9.52 -3.31
CA LEU A 52 8.40 -9.93 -2.37
C LEU A 52 7.89 -9.90 -0.92
N ARG A 53 7.15 -8.86 -0.56
CA ARG A 53 6.58 -8.72 0.79
C ARG A 53 5.46 -9.73 1.04
N LEU A 54 4.62 -10.01 0.03
CA LEU A 54 3.62 -11.07 0.12
C LEU A 54 4.28 -12.44 0.38
N ARG A 55 5.34 -12.77 -0.36
CA ARG A 55 6.08 -14.04 -0.16
C ARG A 55 6.68 -14.13 1.24
N THR A 56 7.25 -13.03 1.74
CA THR A 56 7.78 -12.95 3.11
C THR A 56 6.67 -13.19 4.13
N LEU A 57 5.54 -12.52 3.99
CA LEU A 57 4.38 -12.71 4.87
C LEU A 57 3.86 -14.15 4.81
N GLN A 58 3.68 -14.70 3.60
CA GLN A 58 3.23 -16.08 3.42
C GLN A 58 4.21 -17.11 4.02
N LYS A 59 5.53 -16.86 3.93
CA LYS A 59 6.53 -17.70 4.59
C LYS A 59 6.33 -17.67 6.10
N ARG A 60 6.22 -16.49 6.70
CA ARG A 60 6.02 -16.33 8.15
C ARG A 60 4.71 -16.97 8.65
N LEU A 61 3.64 -16.86 7.86
CA LEU A 61 2.36 -17.51 8.19
C LEU A 61 2.47 -19.05 8.17
N ARG A 62 3.25 -19.62 7.24
CA ARG A 62 3.51 -21.07 7.23
C ARG A 62 4.37 -21.52 8.42
N GLU A 63 5.30 -20.69 8.86
CA GLU A 63 6.15 -20.94 10.04
C GLU A 63 5.38 -20.79 11.36
N ASN A 64 4.28 -20.01 11.36
CA ASN A 64 3.47 -19.70 12.54
C ASN A 64 1.96 -19.86 12.22
N PRO A 65 1.47 -21.06 11.92
CA PRO A 65 0.13 -21.27 11.36
C PRO A 65 -1.03 -20.95 12.33
N THR A 66 -0.76 -20.87 13.62
CA THR A 66 -1.76 -20.56 14.64
C THR A 66 -1.63 -19.14 15.20
N ALA A 67 -0.60 -18.39 14.79
CA ALA A 67 -0.42 -17.02 15.26
C ALA A 67 -1.47 -16.09 14.64
N PRO A 68 -2.20 -15.33 15.45
CA PRO A 68 -3.09 -14.29 14.94
C PRO A 68 -2.30 -13.24 14.18
N LEU A 69 -2.91 -12.68 13.12
CA LEU A 69 -2.25 -11.78 12.19
C LEU A 69 -2.67 -10.32 12.42
N VAL A 70 -1.69 -9.45 12.59
CA VAL A 70 -1.83 -8.00 12.58
C VAL A 70 -1.18 -7.44 11.33
N ILE A 71 -1.93 -6.68 10.53
CA ILE A 71 -1.39 -5.95 9.37
C ILE A 71 -1.42 -4.45 9.66
N LEU A 72 -0.30 -3.78 9.33
CA LEU A 72 -0.19 -2.32 9.35
C LEU A 72 -0.21 -1.85 7.89
N LEU A 73 -1.18 -1.01 7.51
CA LEU A 73 -1.26 -0.34 6.21
C LEU A 73 -1.04 1.16 6.39
N GLY A 74 -0.51 1.79 5.37
CA GLY A 74 -0.27 3.22 5.37
C GLY A 74 0.74 3.65 4.32
N SER A 75 1.21 4.88 4.46
CA SER A 75 2.20 5.54 3.59
C SER A 75 3.65 5.14 3.92
N SER A 76 4.61 5.85 3.30
CA SER A 76 6.03 5.73 3.66
C SER A 76 6.33 6.01 5.13
N ARG A 77 5.47 6.76 5.81
CA ARG A 77 5.60 7.04 7.25
C ARG A 77 5.47 5.76 8.06
N VAL A 78 4.48 4.92 7.73
CA VAL A 78 4.32 3.59 8.34
C VAL A 78 5.40 2.64 7.86
N LEU A 79 5.63 2.58 6.53
CA LEU A 79 6.64 1.70 5.92
C LEU A 79 8.00 1.84 6.58
N ASN A 80 8.43 3.09 6.82
CA ASN A 80 9.76 3.39 7.36
C ASN A 80 9.76 3.66 8.88
N GLY A 81 8.60 3.99 9.47
CA GLY A 81 8.50 4.46 10.85
C GLY A 81 8.00 3.42 11.86
N LEU A 82 7.38 2.33 11.41
CA LEU A 82 6.90 1.27 12.29
C LEU A 82 7.60 -0.06 11.99
N ALA A 83 8.53 -0.46 12.87
CA ALA A 83 9.28 -1.71 12.78
C ALA A 83 8.68 -2.75 13.74
N PRO A 84 7.94 -3.75 13.23
CA PRO A 84 7.29 -4.77 14.08
C PRO A 84 8.27 -5.57 14.94
N ALA A 85 9.53 -5.70 14.53
CA ALA A 85 10.56 -6.38 15.32
C ALA A 85 10.80 -5.74 16.70
N HIS A 86 10.48 -4.44 16.86
CA HIS A 86 10.57 -3.72 18.14
C HIS A 86 9.27 -3.76 18.96
N MET A 87 8.21 -4.42 18.45
CA MET A 87 6.90 -4.48 19.12
C MET A 87 6.77 -5.78 19.91
N THR A 88 6.95 -5.72 21.23
CA THR A 88 6.72 -6.88 22.10
C THR A 88 5.25 -6.95 22.49
N VAL A 89 4.50 -7.85 21.86
CA VAL A 89 3.09 -8.09 22.15
C VAL A 89 2.87 -9.57 22.41
N THR A 90 2.20 -9.90 23.51
CA THR A 90 1.75 -11.26 23.84
C THR A 90 0.26 -11.23 24.17
N LEU A 91 -0.47 -12.25 23.77
CA LEU A 91 -1.87 -12.44 24.15
C LEU A 91 -1.90 -13.12 25.53
N ASP A 92 -2.56 -12.50 26.51
CA ASP A 92 -2.49 -12.91 27.94
C ASP A 92 -2.99 -14.35 28.18
N GLN A 93 -3.97 -14.84 27.40
CA GLN A 93 -4.60 -16.14 27.66
C GLN A 93 -3.84 -17.34 27.08
N GLU A 94 -3.09 -17.16 25.99
CA GLU A 94 -2.47 -18.28 25.27
C GLU A 94 -0.95 -18.22 25.19
N ARG A 95 -0.32 -17.17 25.68
CA ARG A 95 1.13 -16.86 25.51
C ARG A 95 1.58 -16.84 24.05
N VAL A 96 0.63 -16.71 23.10
CA VAL A 96 0.91 -16.66 21.66
C VAL A 96 1.16 -15.20 21.28
N ALA A 97 2.32 -14.92 20.71
CA ALA A 97 2.60 -13.62 20.13
C ALA A 97 1.91 -13.50 18.76
N PRO A 98 1.18 -12.41 18.46
CA PRO A 98 0.65 -12.20 17.14
C PRO A 98 1.78 -11.97 16.13
N LEU A 99 1.57 -12.42 14.90
CA LEU A 99 2.42 -12.09 13.79
C LEU A 99 2.07 -10.67 13.33
N ILE A 100 2.96 -9.72 13.54
CA ILE A 100 2.79 -8.34 13.11
C ILE A 100 3.56 -8.14 11.81
N PHE A 101 2.90 -7.57 10.79
CA PHE A 101 3.53 -7.33 9.51
C PHE A 101 3.19 -5.93 8.96
N ASN A 102 4.23 -5.19 8.61
CA ASN A 102 4.10 -3.87 7.99
C ASN A 102 3.93 -4.03 6.48
N PHE A 103 2.74 -3.77 5.97
CA PHE A 103 2.42 -3.86 4.53
C PHE A 103 2.12 -2.49 3.90
N ALA A 104 2.67 -1.42 4.47
CA ALA A 104 2.51 -0.05 3.98
C ALA A 104 3.34 0.21 2.70
N PHE A 105 2.99 1.22 1.93
CA PHE A 105 3.67 1.59 0.68
C PHE A 105 3.98 3.08 0.63
N THR A 106 5.06 3.46 -0.03
CA THR A 106 5.39 4.87 -0.26
C THR A 106 4.23 5.62 -0.90
N GLY A 107 3.82 6.72 -0.28
CA GLY A 107 2.75 7.60 -0.76
C GLY A 107 1.37 6.95 -0.85
N ALA A 108 1.14 5.83 -0.15
CA ALA A 108 -0.18 5.24 -0.10
C ALA A 108 -1.14 6.11 0.70
N GLY A 109 -2.26 6.43 0.09
CA GLY A 109 -3.46 6.95 0.70
C GLY A 109 -4.58 5.92 0.61
N SER A 110 -5.82 6.38 0.80
CA SER A 110 -6.98 5.48 0.93
C SER A 110 -7.22 4.56 -0.26
N VAL A 111 -6.92 5.01 -1.48
CA VAL A 111 -7.14 4.21 -2.70
C VAL A 111 -6.13 3.06 -2.78
N ARG A 112 -4.85 3.33 -2.52
CA ARG A 112 -3.80 2.31 -2.55
C ARG A 112 -3.90 1.35 -1.37
N GLU A 113 -4.34 1.83 -0.22
CA GLU A 113 -4.65 0.98 0.94
C GLU A 113 -5.78 0.00 0.62
N LEU A 114 -6.87 0.47 0.01
CA LEU A 114 -7.97 -0.37 -0.47
C LEU A 114 -7.49 -1.40 -1.50
N MET A 115 -6.67 -1.00 -2.47
CA MET A 115 -6.08 -1.91 -3.46
C MET A 115 -5.22 -2.98 -2.78
N THR A 116 -4.33 -2.54 -1.88
CA THR A 116 -3.43 -3.45 -1.13
C THR A 116 -4.24 -4.45 -0.32
N PHE A 117 -5.25 -3.99 0.39
CA PHE A 117 -6.14 -4.84 1.17
C PHE A 117 -6.86 -5.89 0.30
N ARG A 118 -7.40 -5.47 -0.84
CA ARG A 118 -8.06 -6.39 -1.79
C ARG A 118 -7.10 -7.42 -2.38
N ARG A 119 -5.87 -7.01 -2.71
CA ARG A 119 -4.82 -7.93 -3.17
C ARG A 119 -4.43 -8.94 -2.10
N LEU A 120 -4.29 -8.53 -0.84
CA LEU A 120 -4.06 -9.43 0.29
C LEU A 120 -5.18 -10.43 0.45
N ARG A 121 -6.45 -9.98 0.41
CA ARG A 121 -7.62 -10.87 0.44
C ARG A 121 -7.63 -11.88 -0.72
N ALA A 122 -7.33 -11.43 -1.94
CA ALA A 122 -7.24 -12.30 -3.11
C ALA A 122 -6.12 -13.34 -2.97
N ALA A 123 -5.03 -13.01 -2.27
CA ALA A 123 -3.95 -13.94 -1.93
C ALA A 123 -4.27 -14.85 -0.73
N GLY A 124 -5.50 -14.82 -0.20
CA GLY A 124 -5.94 -15.64 0.93
C GLY A 124 -5.48 -15.12 2.29
N ILE A 125 -4.92 -13.92 2.37
CA ILE A 125 -4.47 -13.30 3.62
C ILE A 125 -5.67 -12.61 4.28
N ARG A 126 -5.98 -13.05 5.50
CA ARG A 126 -7.05 -12.47 6.33
C ARG A 126 -6.48 -12.11 7.70
N PRO A 127 -6.24 -10.82 7.97
CA PRO A 127 -5.75 -10.40 9.28
C PRO A 127 -6.87 -10.47 10.32
N ASP A 128 -6.51 -10.72 11.56
CA ASP A 128 -7.41 -10.59 12.71
C ASP A 128 -7.55 -9.11 13.09
N TRP A 129 -6.47 -8.34 12.93
CA TRP A 129 -6.43 -6.91 13.20
C TRP A 129 -5.79 -6.17 12.03
N LEU A 130 -6.39 -5.04 11.69
CA LEU A 130 -5.89 -4.12 10.66
C LEU A 130 -5.73 -2.73 11.25
N PHE A 131 -4.52 -2.17 11.15
CA PHE A 131 -4.24 -0.79 11.48
C PHE A 131 -4.06 0.01 10.20
N LEU A 132 -4.85 1.07 10.04
CA LEU A 132 -4.85 1.95 8.87
C LEU A 132 -4.33 3.32 9.26
N GLU A 133 -3.27 3.77 8.61
CA GLU A 133 -2.82 5.14 8.74
C GLU A 133 -3.84 6.09 8.13
N THR A 134 -4.15 7.17 8.83
CA THR A 134 -4.90 8.29 8.27
C THR A 134 -4.01 9.53 8.24
N TRP A 135 -3.60 9.96 7.07
CA TRP A 135 -2.76 11.15 6.96
C TRP A 135 -3.49 12.28 6.24
N PRO A 136 -3.85 13.39 6.95
CA PRO A 136 -4.65 14.47 6.39
C PRO A 136 -4.10 15.10 5.11
N VAL A 137 -2.77 15.07 4.90
CA VAL A 137 -2.11 15.56 3.67
C VAL A 137 -2.53 14.78 2.41
N LEU A 138 -2.95 13.52 2.55
CA LEU A 138 -3.36 12.68 1.41
C LEU A 138 -4.88 12.69 1.18
N TRP A 139 -5.67 13.39 2.00
CA TRP A 139 -7.13 13.43 1.83
C TRP A 139 -7.61 14.36 0.72
N PRO A 140 -6.96 15.52 0.42
CA PRO A 140 -7.35 16.37 -0.71
C PRO A 140 -7.18 15.68 -2.06
N GLU A 141 -7.80 16.24 -3.09
CA GLU A 141 -7.70 15.71 -4.45
C GLU A 141 -6.26 15.71 -4.98
N GLU A 142 -5.50 16.75 -4.64
CA GLU A 142 -4.08 16.87 -4.98
C GLU A 142 -3.21 15.81 -4.26
N GLY A 143 -3.57 15.46 -3.03
CA GLY A 143 -2.94 14.37 -2.27
C GLY A 143 -3.24 13.02 -2.90
N ALA A 144 -4.50 12.76 -3.29
CA ALA A 144 -4.90 11.58 -4.05
C ALA A 144 -4.22 11.53 -5.43
N PHE A 145 -4.00 12.68 -6.07
CA PHE A 145 -3.23 12.76 -7.32
C PHE A 145 -1.75 12.40 -7.12
N ALA A 146 -1.13 12.82 -6.00
CA ALA A 146 0.23 12.45 -5.65
C ALA A 146 0.35 10.93 -5.41
N GLU A 147 -0.63 10.33 -4.72
CA GLU A 147 -0.74 8.88 -4.54
C GLU A 147 -0.75 8.15 -5.89
N ARG A 148 -1.59 8.61 -6.84
CA ARG A 148 -1.71 8.05 -8.19
C ARG A 148 -0.38 8.00 -8.93
N ARG A 149 0.43 9.07 -8.86
CA ARG A 149 1.72 9.17 -9.55
C ARG A 149 2.75 8.14 -9.11
N LEU A 150 2.55 7.52 -7.95
CA LEU A 150 3.41 6.47 -7.41
C LEU A 150 2.93 5.06 -7.74
N ILE A 151 1.82 4.93 -8.46
CA ILE A 151 1.32 3.65 -8.97
C ILE A 151 1.97 3.37 -10.32
N VAL A 152 2.67 2.24 -10.42
CA VAL A 152 3.24 1.75 -11.67
C VAL A 152 2.13 1.02 -12.44
N GLU A 153 1.71 1.59 -13.53
CA GLU A 153 0.49 1.19 -14.26
C GLU A 153 0.58 -0.23 -14.82
N GLU A 154 1.74 -0.61 -15.36
CA GLU A 154 1.98 -1.94 -15.91
C GLU A 154 1.92 -3.05 -14.85
N GLU A 155 2.20 -2.72 -13.58
CA GLU A 155 2.20 -3.68 -12.46
C GLU A 155 0.79 -3.97 -11.92
N LEU A 156 -0.23 -3.26 -12.41
CA LEU A 156 -1.60 -3.43 -11.96
C LEU A 156 -2.22 -4.74 -12.41
N HIS A 157 -2.94 -5.37 -11.48
CA HIS A 157 -3.78 -6.55 -11.75
C HIS A 157 -5.12 -6.14 -12.34
N TRP A 158 -5.83 -7.07 -12.99
CA TRP A 158 -7.19 -6.84 -13.46
C TRP A 158 -8.14 -6.38 -12.35
N THR A 159 -7.97 -6.91 -11.14
CA THR A 159 -8.77 -6.55 -9.98
C THR A 159 -8.56 -5.11 -9.53
N ASP A 160 -7.36 -4.55 -9.74
CA ASP A 160 -7.06 -3.17 -9.39
C ASP A 160 -7.76 -2.19 -10.31
N LEU A 161 -7.95 -2.56 -11.58
CA LEU A 161 -8.65 -1.73 -12.56
C LEU A 161 -10.07 -1.41 -12.13
N THR A 162 -10.73 -2.31 -11.39
CA THR A 162 -12.07 -2.07 -10.84
C THR A 162 -12.08 -1.01 -9.73
N VAL A 163 -11.02 -0.93 -8.91
CA VAL A 163 -10.84 0.12 -7.90
C VAL A 163 -10.49 1.43 -8.60
N LEU A 164 -9.49 1.38 -9.47
CA LEU A 164 -8.97 2.58 -10.13
C LEU A 164 -9.99 3.24 -11.05
N SER A 165 -10.80 2.46 -11.79
CA SER A 165 -11.88 3.01 -12.61
C SER A 165 -12.93 3.76 -11.79
N ARG A 166 -13.13 3.36 -10.55
CA ARG A 166 -14.09 3.99 -9.63
C ARG A 166 -13.55 5.26 -8.98
N TYR A 167 -12.27 5.26 -8.60
CA TYR A 167 -11.65 6.32 -7.79
C TYR A 167 -10.66 7.20 -8.55
N LEU A 168 -10.30 6.82 -9.77
CA LEU A 168 -9.35 7.57 -10.59
C LEU A 168 -9.87 7.74 -12.03
N PRO A 169 -11.04 8.35 -12.25
CA PRO A 169 -11.58 8.50 -13.58
C PRO A 169 -10.70 9.39 -14.48
N GLY A 170 -10.59 9.07 -15.76
CA GLY A 170 -10.28 10.07 -16.78
C GLY A 170 -8.89 10.07 -17.40
N LYS A 171 -8.09 8.96 -17.38
CA LYS A 171 -6.89 8.89 -18.24
C LYS A 171 -6.85 7.59 -19.04
N CYS A 172 -7.13 7.71 -20.35
CA CYS A 172 -7.04 6.59 -21.30
C CYS A 172 -5.67 5.91 -21.28
N ASP A 173 -4.58 6.69 -21.13
CA ASP A 173 -3.21 6.16 -21.13
C ASP A 173 -2.94 5.27 -19.91
N PHE A 174 -3.48 5.61 -18.74
CA PHE A 174 -3.37 4.81 -17.53
C PHE A 174 -3.94 3.40 -17.72
N PHE A 175 -5.16 3.32 -18.27
CA PHE A 175 -5.79 2.03 -18.56
C PHE A 175 -5.09 1.27 -19.67
N ALA A 176 -4.57 1.98 -20.69
CA ALA A 176 -3.83 1.36 -21.79
C ALA A 176 -2.54 0.70 -21.29
N ASN A 177 -1.78 1.33 -20.40
CA ASN A 177 -0.57 0.77 -19.81
C ASN A 177 -0.87 -0.41 -18.88
N ALA A 178 -1.89 -0.28 -18.04
CA ALA A 178 -2.33 -1.39 -17.19
C ALA A 178 -2.83 -2.58 -18.03
N LEU A 179 -3.55 -2.32 -19.14
CA LEU A 179 -3.99 -3.34 -20.07
C LEU A 179 -2.80 -4.03 -20.74
N LYS A 180 -1.78 -3.27 -21.16
CA LYS A 180 -0.56 -3.80 -21.75
C LYS A 180 0.16 -4.78 -20.81
N GLY A 181 0.31 -4.44 -19.51
CA GLY A 181 0.90 -5.33 -18.51
C GLY A 181 0.13 -6.65 -18.34
N ASN A 182 -1.19 -6.62 -18.57
CA ASN A 182 -2.03 -7.81 -18.45
C ASN A 182 -2.14 -8.64 -19.75
N LEU A 183 -2.16 -8.00 -20.93
CA LEU A 183 -2.33 -8.67 -22.22
C LEU A 183 -1.03 -9.15 -22.85
N VAL A 184 0.09 -8.45 -22.59
CA VAL A 184 1.40 -8.78 -23.16
C VAL A 184 2.49 -8.85 -22.08
N PRO A 185 2.29 -9.69 -21.04
CA PRO A 185 3.21 -9.80 -19.91
C PRO A 185 4.63 -10.19 -20.32
N LEU A 186 4.79 -11.00 -21.36
CA LEU A 186 6.10 -11.36 -21.88
C LEU A 186 6.91 -10.12 -22.29
N LEU A 187 6.26 -9.12 -22.90
CA LEU A 187 6.95 -7.88 -23.28
C LEU A 187 7.27 -7.01 -22.07
N CYS A 188 6.32 -6.87 -21.15
CA CYS A 188 6.47 -5.98 -19.98
C CYS A 188 7.45 -6.51 -18.95
N TYR A 189 7.43 -7.82 -18.67
CA TYR A 189 8.18 -8.41 -17.55
C TYR A 189 9.36 -9.26 -17.97
N ARG A 190 9.72 -9.32 -19.28
CA ARG A 190 10.82 -10.16 -19.79
C ARG A 190 12.12 -9.95 -19.04
N SER A 191 12.46 -8.71 -18.70
CA SER A 191 13.72 -8.39 -18.01
C SER A 191 13.76 -8.99 -16.61
N ARG A 192 12.66 -8.87 -15.83
CA ARG A 192 12.54 -9.47 -14.50
C ARG A 192 12.52 -11.02 -14.58
N MET A 193 11.87 -11.59 -15.61
CA MET A 193 11.90 -13.04 -15.84
C MET A 193 13.30 -13.53 -16.18
N LEU A 194 14.03 -12.82 -17.04
CA LEU A 194 15.43 -13.14 -17.37
C LEU A 194 16.33 -12.97 -16.14
N HIS A 195 16.13 -11.92 -15.34
CA HIS A 195 16.85 -11.74 -14.08
C HIS A 195 16.67 -12.92 -13.12
N ALA A 196 15.47 -13.46 -13.04
CA ALA A 196 15.15 -14.60 -12.17
C ALA A 196 15.67 -15.95 -12.70
N SER A 197 15.88 -16.12 -14.02
CA SER A 197 16.16 -17.42 -14.63
C SER A 197 17.43 -17.49 -15.48
N ALA A 198 17.86 -16.38 -16.08
CA ALA A 198 18.95 -16.34 -17.05
C ALA A 198 19.68 -14.98 -17.03
N ARG A 199 20.20 -14.57 -15.87
CA ARG A 199 20.84 -13.25 -15.65
C ARG A 199 21.95 -12.93 -16.65
N PHE A 200 22.64 -13.95 -17.14
CA PHE A 200 23.72 -13.80 -18.13
C PHE A 200 23.26 -13.25 -19.49
N LEU A 201 21.95 -13.23 -19.76
CA LEU A 201 21.36 -12.62 -20.97
C LEU A 201 21.08 -11.12 -20.81
N LEU A 202 21.24 -10.57 -19.61
CA LEU A 202 21.02 -9.16 -19.34
C LEU A 202 22.32 -8.36 -19.49
N SER A 203 22.20 -7.08 -19.86
CA SER A 203 23.32 -6.16 -19.71
C SER A 203 23.64 -5.99 -18.21
N ARG A 204 24.92 -5.73 -17.90
CA ARG A 204 25.38 -5.55 -16.52
C ARG A 204 24.60 -4.44 -15.78
N GLU A 205 24.33 -3.34 -16.47
CA GLU A 205 23.57 -2.22 -15.92
C GLU A 205 22.13 -2.59 -15.55
N LEU A 206 21.44 -3.35 -16.45
CA LEU A 206 20.09 -3.79 -16.21
C LEU A 206 20.01 -4.84 -15.10
N GLU A 207 20.97 -5.75 -15.05
CA GLU A 207 21.09 -6.75 -13.99
C GLU A 207 21.28 -6.08 -12.63
N GLN A 208 22.20 -5.11 -12.52
CA GLN A 208 22.43 -4.34 -11.29
C GLN A 208 21.21 -3.55 -10.85
N ARG A 209 20.52 -2.93 -11.80
CA ARG A 209 19.28 -2.20 -11.51
C ARG A 209 18.18 -3.11 -10.95
N LEU A 210 17.98 -4.28 -11.53
CA LEU A 210 16.97 -5.23 -11.08
C LEU A 210 17.36 -5.88 -9.74
N ALA A 211 18.63 -6.15 -9.51
CA ALA A 211 19.13 -6.62 -8.22
C ALA A 211 18.90 -5.55 -7.11
N GLN A 212 19.14 -4.28 -7.42
CA GLN A 212 18.87 -3.17 -6.50
C GLN A 212 17.37 -3.04 -6.22
N GLU A 213 16.51 -3.20 -7.22
CA GLU A 213 15.05 -3.22 -7.03
C GLU A 213 14.60 -4.34 -6.09
N GLU A 214 15.16 -5.55 -6.23
CA GLU A 214 14.89 -6.65 -5.31
C GLU A 214 15.38 -6.33 -3.89
N GLU A 215 16.57 -5.77 -3.74
CA GLU A 215 17.14 -5.38 -2.45
C GLU A 215 16.33 -4.27 -1.78
N ASP A 216 15.84 -3.29 -2.55
CA ASP A 216 15.03 -2.17 -2.04
C ASP A 216 13.72 -2.65 -1.40
N TRP A 217 13.18 -3.78 -1.85
CA TRP A 217 11.95 -4.37 -1.31
C TRP A 217 12.16 -5.62 -0.47
N ALA A 218 13.40 -6.09 -0.34
CA ALA A 218 13.74 -7.13 0.61
C ALA A 218 13.60 -6.58 2.03
N CYS A 219 12.72 -7.20 2.82
CA CYS A 219 12.49 -6.82 4.22
C CYS A 219 13.62 -7.39 5.08
N PRO A 220 14.57 -6.59 5.58
CA PRO A 220 15.77 -7.11 6.25
C PRO A 220 15.46 -7.92 7.52
N ASP A 221 14.38 -7.57 8.22
CA ASP A 221 13.94 -8.25 9.45
C ASP A 221 12.79 -9.25 9.23
N GLY A 222 12.33 -9.41 7.98
CA GLY A 222 11.20 -10.26 7.62
C GLY A 222 9.85 -9.79 8.13
N THR A 223 9.72 -8.55 8.63
CA THR A 223 8.48 -8.02 9.18
C THR A 223 7.76 -7.04 8.26
N GLY A 224 8.30 -6.80 7.07
CA GLY A 224 7.75 -5.85 6.10
C GLY A 224 8.24 -4.42 6.28
N TRP A 225 8.94 -4.13 7.35
CA TRP A 225 9.56 -2.82 7.57
C TRP A 225 10.74 -2.58 6.64
N LEU A 226 10.89 -1.32 6.17
CA LEU A 226 12.03 -0.88 5.38
C LEU A 226 12.60 0.42 5.98
N PRO A 227 13.93 0.51 6.18
CA PRO A 227 14.53 1.70 6.74
C PRO A 227 14.43 2.91 5.80
N TYR A 228 14.19 4.11 6.36
CA TYR A 228 14.29 5.35 5.59
C TYR A 228 15.75 5.64 5.25
N ARG A 229 16.05 5.83 3.96
CA ARG A 229 17.44 5.93 3.47
C ARG A 229 17.94 7.36 3.32
N LYS A 230 17.04 8.35 3.26
CA LYS A 230 17.42 9.76 3.04
C LYS A 230 17.67 10.48 4.35
N ILE A 231 18.74 10.10 5.06
CA ILE A 231 19.07 10.68 6.35
C ILE A 231 19.84 11.97 6.12
N PRO A 232 19.41 13.13 6.69
CA PRO A 232 20.15 14.38 6.61
C PRO A 232 21.53 14.24 7.26
N ALA A 233 22.53 14.88 6.67
CA ALA A 233 23.90 14.87 7.19
C ALA A 233 24.03 15.64 8.51
N ASP A 234 23.21 16.66 8.71
CA ASP A 234 23.22 17.54 9.87
C ASP A 234 21.86 18.23 10.09
N LEU A 235 21.74 18.97 11.18
CA LEU A 235 20.53 19.73 11.52
C LEU A 235 20.16 20.79 10.47
N ALA A 236 21.14 21.36 9.77
CA ALA A 236 20.84 22.35 8.72
C ALA A 236 20.23 21.66 7.50
N ALA A 237 20.70 20.46 7.14
CA ALA A 237 20.11 19.65 6.11
C ALA A 237 18.69 19.21 6.51
N GLN A 238 18.47 18.77 7.76
CA GLN A 238 17.14 18.44 8.27
C GLN A 238 16.17 19.61 8.16
N ARG A 239 16.56 20.81 8.59
CA ARG A 239 15.74 22.03 8.49
C ARG A 239 15.33 22.30 7.04
N ARG A 240 16.26 22.17 6.09
CA ARG A 240 15.95 22.35 4.65
C ARG A 240 14.92 21.34 4.16
N GLU A 241 14.98 20.08 4.60
CA GLU A 241 13.99 19.07 4.22
C GLU A 241 12.60 19.36 4.85
N VAL A 242 12.56 19.86 6.09
CA VAL A 242 11.31 20.34 6.73
C VAL A 242 10.74 21.54 5.97
N GLU A 243 11.55 22.50 5.57
CA GLU A 243 11.13 23.68 4.78
C GLU A 243 10.58 23.26 3.40
N LYS A 244 11.21 22.31 2.72
CA LYS A 244 10.66 21.72 1.48
C LYS A 244 9.29 21.09 1.69
N GLY A 245 9.11 20.39 2.81
CA GLY A 245 7.82 19.83 3.20
C GLY A 245 6.74 20.89 3.37
N LEU A 246 7.09 22.06 3.94
CA LEU A 246 6.19 23.20 4.06
C LEU A 246 5.64 23.64 2.68
N LEU A 247 6.52 23.72 1.68
CA LEU A 247 6.13 24.14 0.33
C LEU A 247 5.19 23.15 -0.38
N VAL A 248 5.30 21.87 -0.05
CA VAL A 248 4.55 20.79 -0.70
C VAL A 248 3.29 20.39 0.07
N ALA A 249 3.40 20.21 1.38
CA ALA A 249 2.33 19.62 2.19
C ALA A 249 1.41 20.66 2.86
N ALA A 250 1.94 21.83 3.28
CA ALA A 250 1.13 22.83 3.95
C ALA A 250 -0.01 23.39 3.07
N PRO A 251 0.15 23.62 1.75
CA PRO A 251 -0.96 24.04 0.89
C PRO A 251 -2.10 23.03 0.83
N LEU A 252 -1.83 21.73 1.01
CA LEU A 252 -2.84 20.67 1.02
C LEU A 252 -3.69 20.68 2.29
N LEU A 253 -3.17 21.28 3.36
CA LEU A 253 -3.86 21.40 4.64
C LEU A 253 -4.68 22.69 4.77
N ASN A 254 -4.45 23.71 3.94
CA ASN A 254 -5.06 25.00 4.12
C ASN A 254 -5.53 25.64 2.80
N PRO A 255 -6.84 25.58 2.49
CA PRO A 255 -7.91 24.94 3.25
C PRO A 255 -7.94 23.43 3.03
N LEU A 256 -8.06 22.65 4.10
CA LEU A 256 -8.21 21.19 3.98
C LEU A 256 -9.61 20.87 3.43
N ARG A 257 -9.63 20.13 2.33
CA ARG A 257 -10.84 19.58 1.72
C ARG A 257 -10.66 18.09 1.50
N ILE A 258 -11.58 17.29 2.03
CA ILE A 258 -11.51 15.83 1.85
C ILE A 258 -12.06 15.49 0.48
N SER A 259 -11.27 14.83 -0.34
CA SER A 259 -11.69 14.33 -1.65
C SER A 259 -12.80 13.29 -1.48
N PRO A 260 -13.93 13.39 -2.23
CA PRO A 260 -14.98 12.38 -2.20
C PRO A 260 -14.46 10.98 -2.57
N ASP A 261 -13.43 10.89 -3.41
CA ASP A 261 -12.84 9.61 -3.82
C ASP A 261 -11.99 9.01 -2.70
N SER A 262 -11.21 9.81 -1.99
CA SER A 262 -10.45 9.38 -0.81
C SER A 262 -11.39 8.90 0.30
N ASP A 263 -12.46 9.64 0.60
CA ASP A 263 -13.46 9.26 1.61
C ASP A 263 -14.16 7.96 1.22
N ARG A 264 -14.64 7.84 -0.02
CA ARG A 264 -15.31 6.62 -0.48
C ARG A 264 -14.40 5.40 -0.46
N ALA A 265 -13.13 5.55 -0.86
CA ALA A 265 -12.17 4.45 -0.83
C ALA A 265 -11.90 3.97 0.59
N LEU A 266 -11.72 4.89 1.55
CA LEU A 266 -11.53 4.56 2.95
C LEU A 266 -12.77 3.87 3.53
N ARG A 267 -13.96 4.41 3.29
CA ARG A 267 -15.22 3.80 3.75
C ARG A 267 -15.43 2.41 3.14
N GLU A 268 -15.15 2.24 1.86
CA GLU A 268 -15.24 0.92 1.21
C GLU A 268 -14.27 -0.09 1.83
N LEU A 269 -13.05 0.34 2.20
CA LEU A 269 -12.10 -0.52 2.92
C LEU A 269 -12.64 -0.91 4.28
N LEU A 270 -13.15 0.05 5.07
CA LEU A 270 -13.74 -0.19 6.39
C LEU A 270 -14.99 -1.10 6.31
N ASP A 271 -15.84 -0.93 5.30
CA ASP A 271 -16.99 -1.81 5.05
C ASP A 271 -16.55 -3.24 4.76
N GLN A 272 -15.50 -3.43 3.96
CA GLN A 272 -14.95 -4.76 3.67
C GLN A 272 -14.34 -5.39 4.93
N CYS A 273 -13.64 -4.63 5.75
CA CYS A 273 -13.10 -5.12 7.03
C CYS A 273 -14.23 -5.55 7.97
N ARG A 274 -15.29 -4.75 8.10
CA ARG A 274 -16.47 -5.06 8.92
C ARG A 274 -17.18 -6.32 8.43
N ALA A 275 -17.36 -6.46 7.12
CA ALA A 275 -17.97 -7.65 6.52
C ALA A 275 -17.15 -8.93 6.74
N ASP A 276 -15.83 -8.82 6.78
CA ASP A 276 -14.92 -9.94 7.04
C ASP A 276 -14.68 -10.19 8.56
N GLY A 277 -15.26 -9.38 9.45
CA GLY A 277 -15.06 -9.48 10.90
C GLY A 277 -13.67 -9.06 11.38
N ILE A 278 -12.92 -8.29 10.58
CA ILE A 278 -11.58 -7.81 10.89
C ILE A 278 -11.67 -6.64 11.87
N LYS A 279 -11.01 -6.75 13.01
CA LYS A 279 -10.90 -5.65 13.98
C LYS A 279 -10.00 -4.56 13.43
N THR A 280 -10.57 -3.40 13.11
CA THR A 280 -9.86 -2.31 12.45
C THR A 280 -9.66 -1.14 13.38
N ALA A 281 -8.51 -0.48 13.29
CA ALA A 281 -8.19 0.76 13.98
C ALA A 281 -7.60 1.77 13.01
N LEU A 282 -7.90 3.05 13.21
CA LEU A 282 -7.27 4.15 12.49
C LEU A 282 -6.17 4.75 13.37
N PHE A 283 -5.12 5.28 12.77
CA PHE A 283 -4.08 5.97 13.51
C PHE A 283 -3.39 7.07 12.72
N LEU A 284 -2.90 8.06 13.46
CA LEU A 284 -2.11 9.17 12.96
C LEU A 284 -0.66 8.95 13.37
N MET A 285 0.25 8.88 12.40
CA MET A 285 1.69 8.73 12.64
C MET A 285 2.32 9.99 13.26
N PRO A 286 3.50 9.89 13.91
CA PRO A 286 4.24 11.04 14.42
C PRO A 286 4.52 12.07 13.33
N GLU A 287 4.49 13.35 13.72
CA GLU A 287 4.76 14.51 12.88
C GLU A 287 5.76 15.42 13.56
N HIS A 288 6.71 15.96 12.81
CA HIS A 288 7.60 17.02 13.27
C HIS A 288 6.77 18.22 13.77
N SER A 289 7.21 18.94 14.81
CA SER A 289 6.44 20.03 15.40
C SER A 289 6.10 21.13 14.39
N ALA A 290 7.01 21.41 13.45
CA ALA A 290 6.75 22.33 12.35
C ALA A 290 5.57 21.87 11.48
N CYS A 291 5.44 20.56 11.19
CA CYS A 291 4.31 20.03 10.45
C CYS A 291 3.00 20.21 11.22
N ARG A 292 2.99 19.92 12.53
CA ARG A 292 1.82 20.14 13.39
C ARG A 292 1.39 21.61 13.45
N SER A 293 2.32 22.56 13.30
CA SER A 293 2.01 23.98 13.26
C SER A 293 1.29 24.44 11.98
N TRP A 294 1.34 23.62 10.90
CA TRP A 294 0.62 23.93 9.66
C TRP A 294 -0.90 23.72 9.77
N TYR A 295 -1.35 22.97 10.78
CA TYR A 295 -2.77 22.77 11.02
C TYR A 295 -3.38 24.02 11.65
N THR A 296 -4.09 24.81 10.86
CA THR A 296 -4.88 25.95 11.38
C THR A 296 -6.00 25.46 12.30
N PRO A 297 -6.62 26.29 13.13
CA PRO A 297 -7.79 25.89 13.91
C PRO A 297 -8.91 25.30 13.05
N GLN A 298 -9.13 25.86 11.86
CA GLN A 298 -10.11 25.34 10.91
C GLN A 298 -9.73 23.95 10.40
N THR A 299 -8.47 23.75 10.03
CA THR A 299 -7.96 22.43 9.59
C THR A 299 -8.12 21.38 10.70
N ARG A 300 -7.77 21.75 11.95
CA ARG A 300 -7.97 20.84 13.11
C ARG A 300 -9.42 20.46 13.31
N ALA A 301 -10.34 21.42 13.16
CA ALA A 301 -11.77 21.16 13.25
C ALA A 301 -12.26 20.19 12.16
N VAL A 302 -11.81 20.36 10.91
CA VAL A 302 -12.13 19.44 9.79
C VAL A 302 -11.59 18.05 10.08
N VAL A 303 -10.31 17.92 10.45
CA VAL A 303 -9.69 16.64 10.81
C VAL A 303 -10.44 15.97 11.96
N GLY A 304 -10.73 16.75 13.02
CA GLY A 304 -11.41 16.24 14.19
C GLY A 304 -12.84 15.77 13.91
N SER A 305 -13.62 16.51 13.15
CA SER A 305 -14.98 16.11 12.79
C SER A 305 -15.00 14.86 11.91
N TYR A 306 -14.11 14.80 10.94
CA TYR A 306 -14.04 13.66 10.02
C TYR A 306 -13.62 12.35 10.73
N LEU A 307 -12.57 12.39 11.54
CA LEU A 307 -12.12 11.21 12.28
C LEU A 307 -13.14 10.74 13.33
N ARG A 308 -13.83 11.69 14.01
CA ARG A 308 -14.97 11.32 14.90
C ARG A 308 -16.09 10.65 14.14
N GLN A 309 -16.47 11.19 12.98
CA GLN A 309 -17.50 10.61 12.14
C GLN A 309 -17.14 9.18 11.73
N LEU A 310 -15.92 8.94 11.21
CA LEU A 310 -15.44 7.59 10.86
C LEU A 310 -15.47 6.65 12.07
N SER A 311 -14.98 7.12 13.23
CA SER A 311 -14.98 6.34 14.46
C SER A 311 -16.40 5.94 14.88
N GLN A 312 -17.37 6.84 14.78
CA GLN A 312 -18.78 6.58 15.11
C GLN A 312 -19.47 5.67 14.09
N ASP A 313 -19.28 5.93 12.78
CA ASP A 313 -19.93 5.17 11.70
C ASP A 313 -19.46 3.70 11.68
N TYR A 314 -18.19 3.45 12.00
CA TYR A 314 -17.56 2.15 11.90
C TYR A 314 -17.24 1.49 13.25
N GLN A 315 -17.44 2.20 14.37
CA GLN A 315 -17.09 1.73 15.72
C GLN A 315 -15.60 1.32 15.82
N VAL A 316 -14.73 2.12 15.19
CA VAL A 316 -13.29 1.92 15.18
C VAL A 316 -12.59 2.96 16.04
N PRO A 317 -11.59 2.59 16.86
CA PRO A 317 -10.79 3.57 17.58
C PRO A 317 -9.89 4.35 16.60
N VAL A 318 -9.58 5.58 16.98
CA VAL A 318 -8.59 6.41 16.30
C VAL A 318 -7.48 6.72 17.29
N PHE A 319 -6.25 6.37 16.94
CA PHE A 319 -5.07 6.62 17.78
C PHE A 319 -4.32 7.86 17.29
N ASP A 320 -3.99 8.78 18.19
CA ASP A 320 -3.21 9.96 17.86
C ASP A 320 -1.79 9.85 18.45
N THR A 321 -0.82 9.66 17.57
CA THR A 321 0.59 9.55 17.97
C THR A 321 1.44 10.69 17.43
N ARG A 322 0.81 11.75 16.91
CA ARG A 322 1.50 12.84 16.20
C ARG A 322 2.57 13.55 17.03
N ASP A 323 2.43 13.65 18.31
CA ASP A 323 3.36 14.33 19.23
C ASP A 323 4.28 13.38 20.02
N TRP A 324 4.26 12.08 19.70
CA TRP A 324 4.96 11.08 20.51
C TRP A 324 6.48 11.08 20.33
N VAL A 325 6.99 11.70 19.29
CA VAL A 325 8.41 11.68 18.92
C VAL A 325 8.98 13.07 18.87
N SER A 326 10.15 13.28 19.48
CA SER A 326 10.89 14.54 19.42
C SER A 326 11.39 14.85 18.02
N ASP A 327 11.43 16.15 17.67
CA ASP A 327 11.87 16.63 16.36
C ASP A 327 13.28 16.16 15.97
N ALA A 328 14.15 15.90 16.95
CA ALA A 328 15.50 15.37 16.70
C ALA A 328 15.53 14.00 16.02
N TYR A 329 14.42 13.25 16.06
CA TYR A 329 14.29 11.92 15.47
C TYR A 329 13.61 11.91 14.09
N PHE A 330 13.41 13.07 13.49
CA PHE A 330 12.88 13.18 12.13
C PHE A 330 13.99 13.43 11.11
N ALA A 331 13.89 12.80 9.97
CA ALA A 331 14.76 13.06 8.82
C ALA A 331 14.26 14.26 7.99
N ASP A 332 12.94 14.44 7.95
CA ASP A 332 12.24 15.55 7.31
C ASP A 332 10.98 15.89 8.13
N PHE A 333 9.96 16.47 7.52
CA PHE A 333 8.73 16.86 8.22
C PHE A 333 7.85 15.70 8.70
N CYS A 334 8.07 14.46 8.21
CA CYS A 334 7.18 13.33 8.48
C CYS A 334 7.83 11.94 8.57
N HIS A 335 9.10 11.78 8.18
CA HIS A 335 9.79 10.49 8.24
C HIS A 335 10.74 10.42 9.43
N LEU A 336 10.66 9.31 10.18
CA LEU A 336 11.56 9.08 11.30
C LEU A 336 12.96 8.64 10.83
N THR A 337 13.97 9.07 11.54
CA THR A 337 15.32 8.50 11.44
C THR A 337 15.35 7.09 12.04
N PRO A 338 16.33 6.24 11.68
CA PRO A 338 16.46 4.91 12.28
C PRO A 338 16.52 4.92 13.82
N GLN A 339 17.08 5.99 14.41
CA GLN A 339 17.17 6.18 15.87
C GLN A 339 15.79 6.42 16.50
N GLY A 340 14.86 7.04 15.78
CA GLY A 340 13.50 7.30 16.25
C GLY A 340 12.56 6.10 16.10
N VAL A 341 12.83 5.20 15.15
CA VAL A 341 11.95 4.07 14.82
C VAL A 341 11.79 3.08 15.96
N GLY A 342 12.91 2.65 16.59
CA GLY A 342 12.87 1.68 17.69
C GLY A 342 12.01 2.15 18.86
N PRO A 343 12.35 3.28 19.50
CA PRO A 343 11.58 3.80 20.65
C PRO A 343 10.10 4.07 20.32
N PHE A 344 9.81 4.57 19.12
CA PHE A 344 8.43 4.79 18.69
C PHE A 344 7.67 3.46 18.52
N SER A 345 8.28 2.47 17.85
CA SER A 345 7.66 1.16 17.63
C SER A 345 7.42 0.41 18.94
N GLU A 346 8.36 0.47 19.89
CA GLU A 346 8.20 -0.10 21.24
C GLU A 346 7.02 0.55 21.98
N ARG A 347 6.94 1.88 21.96
CA ARG A 347 5.83 2.63 22.57
C ARG A 347 4.50 2.29 21.92
N PHE A 348 4.44 2.28 20.58
CA PHE A 348 3.22 1.92 19.84
C PHE A 348 2.78 0.47 20.17
N GLY A 349 3.72 -0.46 20.20
CA GLY A 349 3.46 -1.84 20.60
C GLY A 349 2.89 -1.96 22.02
N ARG A 350 3.45 -1.21 22.97
CA ARG A 350 3.07 -1.24 24.39
C ARG A 350 1.75 -0.53 24.66
N ASP A 351 1.57 0.69 24.14
CA ASP A 351 0.50 1.59 24.57
C ASP A 351 -0.73 1.54 23.64
N VAL A 352 -0.58 1.07 22.38
CA VAL A 352 -1.65 0.97 21.39
C VAL A 352 -1.96 -0.48 21.05
N LEU A 353 -0.99 -1.17 20.48
CA LEU A 353 -1.23 -2.49 19.86
C LEU A 353 -1.60 -3.54 20.92
N ARG A 354 -0.82 -3.65 21.98
CA ARG A 354 -1.04 -4.66 23.04
C ARG A 354 -2.41 -4.51 23.70
N PRO A 355 -2.80 -3.34 24.24
CA PRO A 355 -4.12 -3.18 24.84
C PRO A 355 -5.25 -3.48 23.88
N TRP A 356 -5.15 -3.01 22.63
CA TRP A 356 -6.17 -3.22 21.61
C TRP A 356 -6.35 -4.70 21.25
N VAL A 357 -5.26 -5.42 21.00
CA VAL A 357 -5.29 -6.83 20.64
C VAL A 357 -5.78 -7.70 21.81
N GLN A 358 -5.47 -7.31 23.06
CA GLN A 358 -5.93 -7.97 24.27
C GLN A 358 -7.37 -7.61 24.66
N GLY A 359 -8.03 -6.69 23.97
CA GLY A 359 -9.37 -6.21 24.32
C GLY A 359 -9.40 -5.44 25.64
N LYS A 360 -8.27 -4.90 26.09
CA LYS A 360 -8.16 -4.10 27.31
C LYS A 360 -8.60 -2.65 27.06
N PRO A 361 -9.04 -1.94 28.11
CA PRO A 361 -9.32 -0.51 28.01
C PRO A 361 -8.09 0.24 27.47
N LEU A 362 -8.34 1.14 26.53
CA LEU A 362 -7.32 2.02 25.95
C LEU A 362 -7.15 3.25 26.85
N ALA A 363 -5.91 3.65 27.09
CA ALA A 363 -5.64 4.87 27.82
C ALA A 363 -6.17 6.09 27.04
N PRO A 364 -6.87 7.03 27.69
CA PRO A 364 -7.44 8.19 27.00
C PRO A 364 -6.42 8.98 26.19
N GLU A 365 -5.20 9.13 26.69
CA GLU A 365 -4.13 9.90 26.05
C GLU A 365 -3.63 9.30 24.73
N VAL A 366 -3.92 8.04 24.41
CA VAL A 366 -3.59 7.44 23.10
C VAL A 366 -4.73 7.57 22.09
N LEU A 367 -5.93 7.91 22.55
CA LEU A 367 -7.08 8.11 21.68
C LEU A 367 -7.10 9.53 21.11
N PHE A 368 -7.56 9.64 19.89
CA PHE A 368 -7.76 10.93 19.25
C PHE A 368 -8.87 11.72 19.98
N HIS A 369 -8.48 12.77 20.66
CA HIS A 369 -9.38 13.77 21.22
C HIS A 369 -9.33 15.01 20.33
N ALA A 370 -10.41 15.28 19.61
CA ALA A 370 -10.53 16.59 18.98
C ALA A 370 -10.68 17.62 20.10
N HIS A 371 -9.61 18.31 20.41
CA HIS A 371 -9.72 19.51 21.24
C HIS A 371 -10.70 20.47 20.57
N PRO A 372 -11.60 21.10 21.32
CA PRO A 372 -12.56 22.08 20.80
C PRO A 372 -11.89 23.25 20.13
#